data_cd86ecd5433bf9bdea379c02b724af84
#
_entry.id   cd86ecd5433bf9bdea379c02b724af84
#
_cell.length_a   1.000
_cell.length_b   1.000
_cell.length_c   1.000
_cell.angle_alpha   90.00
_cell.angle_beta   90.00
_cell.angle_gamma   90.00
#
_symmetry.space_group_name_H-M   'P 1'
#
loop_
_entity.id
_entity.type
_entity.pdbx_description
1 polymer ?
#
loop_
_entity_poly.entity_id
_entity_poly.type
_entity_poly.pdbx_seq_one_letter_code
_entity_poly.pdbx_strand_id
1 'polypeptide(L)'
;MSISGIILAAVVVGGTGLVISILLGIASEKFKVPVDEKEVAVRECLPGNNCGGCGFAGCDALAKAIAAGDAPVGACPVGGQPVADKIASIMGVEADAGEKQVAFVKCAGTCDKAKSKYKYSGNEDCVSAMSVPGGGPKACSFGCTGFGSCVKVCDFDAIHVINGVAVVDKEKCVACGKCVATCPKSLIELVPYAAPHKVQCSSKEFGKAVKEVCSAGCIGCKMCTRVCEADAIIVENNIAKIDYSKCTGCGKCAEKCPAKIIL
;
A
#
# COMPACT_ATOMS: atom_id res chain seq x y z
N MET A 1 -6.46 -22.26 60.14
CA MET A 1 -5.65 -21.07 59.81
C MET A 1 -5.75 -20.12 60.97
N SER A 2 -4.63 -19.71 61.57
CA SER A 2 -4.67 -18.77 62.71
C SER A 2 -4.92 -17.35 62.20
N ILE A 3 -5.78 -16.61 62.86
CA ILE A 3 -6.12 -15.21 62.51
C ILE A 3 -4.85 -14.34 62.42
N SER A 4 -3.86 -14.60 63.30
CA SER A 4 -2.56 -13.93 63.28
C SER A 4 -1.76 -14.17 61.97
N GLY A 5 -1.86 -15.37 61.37
CA GLY A 5 -1.22 -15.65 60.08
C GLY A 5 -1.85 -14.89 58.91
N ILE A 6 -3.18 -14.71 58.94
CA ILE A 6 -3.90 -13.92 57.92
C ILE A 6 -3.55 -12.44 58.02
N ILE A 7 -3.49 -11.89 59.21
CA ILE A 7 -3.10 -10.52 59.46
C ILE A 7 -1.66 -10.25 59.02
N LEU A 8 -0.73 -11.17 59.40
CA LEU A 8 0.67 -11.05 58.96
C LEU A 8 0.82 -11.07 57.45
N ALA A 9 0.14 -11.99 56.77
CA ALA A 9 0.15 -12.04 55.33
C ALA A 9 -0.40 -10.76 54.69
N ALA A 10 -1.52 -10.23 55.19
CA ALA A 10 -2.12 -8.98 54.69
C ALA A 10 -1.18 -7.77 54.87
N VAL A 11 -0.50 -7.68 56.01
CA VAL A 11 0.47 -6.60 56.30
C VAL A 11 1.70 -6.71 55.41
N VAL A 12 2.21 -7.90 55.15
CA VAL A 12 3.37 -8.10 54.27
C VAL A 12 3.00 -7.74 52.82
N VAL A 13 1.89 -8.28 52.31
CA VAL A 13 1.48 -8.02 50.93
C VAL A 13 1.07 -6.55 50.75
N GLY A 14 0.33 -5.96 51.66
CA GLY A 14 -0.05 -4.56 51.65
C GLY A 14 1.16 -3.62 51.76
N GLY A 15 2.09 -3.93 52.67
CA GLY A 15 3.32 -3.16 52.86
C GLY A 15 4.24 -3.21 51.65
N THR A 16 4.45 -4.38 51.07
CA THR A 16 5.24 -4.51 49.82
C THR A 16 4.57 -3.76 48.63
N GLY A 17 3.24 -3.87 48.50
CA GLY A 17 2.49 -3.14 47.47
C GLY A 17 2.62 -1.62 47.62
N LEU A 18 2.55 -1.11 48.83
CA LEU A 18 2.70 0.32 49.12
C LEU A 18 4.11 0.83 48.79
N VAL A 19 5.15 0.07 49.19
CA VAL A 19 6.56 0.42 48.87
C VAL A 19 6.79 0.44 47.36
N ILE A 20 6.31 -0.58 46.63
CA ILE A 20 6.44 -0.64 45.18
C ILE A 20 5.70 0.54 44.51
N SER A 21 4.49 0.88 44.97
CA SER A 21 3.73 1.99 44.43
C SER A 21 4.42 3.35 44.61
N ILE A 22 5.03 3.56 45.80
CA ILE A 22 5.81 4.78 46.07
C ILE A 22 7.05 4.85 45.15
N LEU A 23 7.79 3.74 45.06
CA LEU A 23 8.97 3.67 44.19
C LEU A 23 8.64 3.91 42.71
N LEU A 24 7.55 3.33 42.20
CA LEU A 24 7.06 3.55 40.86
C LEU A 24 6.61 5.00 40.65
N GLY A 25 5.93 5.61 41.63
CA GLY A 25 5.56 7.03 41.58
C GLY A 25 6.77 7.96 41.47
N ILE A 26 7.79 7.74 42.33
CA ILE A 26 9.04 8.52 42.27
C ILE A 26 9.78 8.28 40.94
N ALA A 27 9.85 7.04 40.48
CA ALA A 27 10.48 6.71 39.22
C ALA A 27 9.75 7.37 38.03
N SER A 28 8.41 7.33 38.01
CA SER A 28 7.58 7.97 36.99
C SER A 28 7.84 9.49 36.88
N GLU A 29 7.99 10.16 38.02
CA GLU A 29 8.26 11.60 38.01
C GLU A 29 9.72 11.92 37.61
N LYS A 30 10.67 11.12 38.10
CA LYS A 30 12.10 11.34 37.83
C LYS A 30 12.54 10.96 36.40
N PHE A 31 11.86 9.97 35.81
CA PHE A 31 12.09 9.51 34.43
C PHE A 31 11.04 10.01 33.44
N LYS A 32 10.27 11.04 33.80
CA LYS A 32 9.30 11.67 32.90
C LYS A 32 10.05 12.21 31.66
N VAL A 33 9.77 11.62 30.50
CA VAL A 33 10.26 12.14 29.23
C VAL A 33 9.48 13.41 28.90
N PRO A 34 10.12 14.57 28.69
CA PRO A 34 9.41 15.77 28.26
C PRO A 34 8.78 15.48 26.89
N VAL A 35 7.46 15.54 26.83
CA VAL A 35 6.71 15.41 25.58
C VAL A 35 6.64 16.81 24.96
N ASP A 36 7.08 16.96 23.75
CA ASP A 36 6.96 18.21 23.01
C ASP A 36 5.48 18.49 22.73
N GLU A 37 4.97 19.65 23.13
CA GLU A 37 3.57 20.05 22.86
C GLU A 37 3.24 20.03 21.36
N LYS A 38 4.23 20.31 20.50
CA LYS A 38 4.06 20.22 19.05
C LYS A 38 3.89 18.77 18.59
N GLU A 39 4.63 17.81 19.19
CA GLU A 39 4.49 16.38 18.89
C GLU A 39 3.05 15.90 19.19
N VAL A 40 2.51 16.30 20.35
CA VAL A 40 1.13 15.95 20.73
C VAL A 40 0.12 16.55 19.76
N ALA A 41 0.24 17.84 19.46
CA ALA A 41 -0.67 18.54 18.56
C ALA A 41 -0.62 17.94 17.13
N VAL A 42 0.56 17.62 16.61
CA VAL A 42 0.72 16.96 15.32
C VAL A 42 0.11 15.55 15.35
N ARG A 43 0.31 14.81 16.46
CA ARG A 43 -0.26 13.46 16.63
C ARG A 43 -1.79 13.46 16.60
N GLU A 44 -2.43 14.45 17.20
CA GLU A 44 -3.90 14.61 17.19
C GLU A 44 -4.45 14.89 15.78
N CYS A 45 -3.69 15.56 14.93
CA CYS A 45 -4.06 15.79 13.53
C CYS A 45 -3.95 14.54 12.65
N LEU A 46 -3.09 13.59 13.01
CA LEU A 46 -2.87 12.37 12.23
C LEU A 46 -4.05 11.38 12.35
N PRO A 47 -4.37 10.60 11.29
CA PRO A 47 -5.54 9.70 11.27
C PRO A 47 -5.51 8.56 12.30
N GLY A 48 -4.37 8.27 12.91
CA GLY A 48 -4.23 7.22 13.93
C GLY A 48 -4.20 5.78 13.41
N ASN A 49 -4.24 5.55 12.11
CA ASN A 49 -4.33 4.20 11.52
C ASN A 49 -3.05 3.36 11.67
N ASN A 50 -1.94 3.96 12.07
CA ASN A 50 -0.63 3.30 12.24
C ASN A 50 -0.25 2.37 11.07
N CYS A 51 -0.64 2.74 9.84
CA CYS A 51 -0.53 1.89 8.65
C CYS A 51 0.90 1.73 8.11
N GLY A 52 1.85 2.60 8.52
CA GLY A 52 3.23 2.59 8.05
C GLY A 52 3.43 3.11 6.62
N GLY A 53 2.38 3.59 5.93
CA GLY A 53 2.45 4.07 4.54
C GLY A 53 3.35 5.29 4.33
N CYS A 54 3.62 6.03 5.38
CA CYS A 54 4.59 7.15 5.39
C CYS A 54 6.05 6.71 5.58
N GLY A 55 6.33 5.42 5.75
CA GLY A 55 7.66 4.87 6.04
C GLY A 55 8.06 4.87 7.52
N PHE A 56 7.23 5.41 8.40
CA PHE A 56 7.46 5.41 9.86
C PHE A 56 6.70 4.26 10.54
N ALA A 57 7.17 3.83 11.72
CA ALA A 57 6.63 2.69 12.45
C ALA A 57 5.18 2.90 12.97
N GLY A 58 4.63 4.09 12.83
CA GLY A 58 3.26 4.46 13.22
C GLY A 58 3.08 5.97 13.25
N CYS A 59 1.87 6.40 13.58
CA CYS A 59 1.55 7.83 13.64
C CYS A 59 2.33 8.58 14.73
N ASP A 60 2.67 7.90 15.84
CA ASP A 60 3.48 8.50 16.89
C ASP A 60 4.92 8.79 16.42
N ALA A 61 5.54 7.83 15.72
CA ALA A 61 6.87 8.02 15.16
C ALA A 61 6.88 9.12 14.08
N LEU A 62 5.83 9.21 13.26
CA LEU A 62 5.69 10.28 12.27
C LEU A 62 5.50 11.64 12.95
N ALA A 63 4.65 11.74 13.98
CA ALA A 63 4.41 12.97 14.71
C ALA A 63 5.71 13.53 15.31
N LYS A 64 6.49 12.64 15.94
CA LYS A 64 7.81 12.99 16.48
C LYS A 64 8.78 13.50 15.41
N ALA A 65 8.85 12.81 14.26
CA ALA A 65 9.71 13.20 13.15
C ALA A 65 9.30 14.56 12.55
N ILE A 66 7.99 14.83 12.42
CA ILE A 66 7.50 16.13 11.94
C ILE A 66 7.82 17.24 12.97
N ALA A 67 7.57 17.00 14.25
CA ALA A 67 7.88 17.97 15.31
C ALA A 67 9.37 18.31 15.38
N ALA A 68 10.24 17.32 15.14
CA ALA A 68 11.68 17.51 15.06
C ALA A 68 12.16 18.18 13.74
N GLY A 69 11.30 18.26 12.72
CA GLY A 69 11.66 18.75 11.39
C GLY A 69 12.33 17.72 10.48
N ASP A 70 12.38 16.45 10.89
CA ASP A 70 12.99 15.35 10.14
C ASP A 70 12.06 14.76 9.06
N ALA A 71 10.76 15.13 9.08
CA ALA A 71 9.79 14.69 8.09
C ALA A 71 8.93 15.88 7.61
N PRO A 72 8.52 15.90 6.33
CA PRO A 72 7.65 16.94 5.80
C PRO A 72 6.24 16.84 6.40
N VAL A 73 5.56 17.97 6.55
CA VAL A 73 4.18 18.05 7.11
C VAL A 73 3.15 17.25 6.31
N GLY A 74 3.38 17.06 5.01
CA GLY A 74 2.56 16.27 4.09
C GLY A 74 2.92 14.78 3.99
N ALA A 75 3.79 14.26 4.85
CA ALA A 75 4.30 12.88 4.75
C ALA A 75 3.22 11.80 4.92
N CYS A 76 2.04 12.12 5.49
CA CYS A 76 0.97 11.14 5.71
C CYS A 76 0.10 10.95 4.45
N PRO A 77 0.22 9.82 3.71
CA PRO A 77 -0.59 9.61 2.50
C PRO A 77 -2.09 9.42 2.80
N VAL A 78 -2.42 8.90 3.99
CA VAL A 78 -3.80 8.68 4.43
C VAL A 78 -4.49 9.98 4.79
N GLY A 79 -3.76 10.90 5.41
CA GLY A 79 -4.28 12.22 5.80
C GLY A 79 -4.48 13.17 4.62
N GLY A 80 -3.64 13.05 3.59
CA GLY A 80 -3.66 13.92 2.41
C GLY A 80 -3.53 15.41 2.75
N GLN A 81 -3.99 16.27 1.84
CA GLN A 81 -3.89 17.73 1.99
C GLN A 81 -4.60 18.26 3.25
N PRO A 82 -5.82 17.80 3.64
CA PRO A 82 -6.48 18.37 4.82
C PRO A 82 -5.72 18.17 6.13
N VAL A 83 -4.96 17.09 6.26
CA VAL A 83 -4.14 16.83 7.45
C VAL A 83 -2.82 17.61 7.34
N ALA A 84 -2.23 17.68 6.15
CA ALA A 84 -1.04 18.48 5.90
C ALA A 84 -1.27 19.97 6.25
N ASP A 85 -2.42 20.55 5.85
CA ASP A 85 -2.77 21.94 6.15
C ASP A 85 -2.86 22.20 7.67
N LYS A 86 -3.48 21.28 8.42
CA LYS A 86 -3.57 21.38 9.89
C LYS A 86 -2.19 21.30 10.54
N ILE A 87 -1.37 20.35 10.12
CA ILE A 87 -0.02 20.20 10.66
C ILE A 87 0.85 21.41 10.30
N ALA A 88 0.73 21.91 9.07
CA ALA A 88 1.44 23.08 8.60
C ALA A 88 1.12 24.34 9.44
N SER A 89 -0.15 24.52 9.81
CA SER A 89 -0.56 25.62 10.70
C SER A 89 0.05 25.50 12.11
N ILE A 90 0.24 24.29 12.64
CA ILE A 90 0.91 24.05 13.93
C ILE A 90 2.41 24.30 13.84
N MET A 91 3.03 23.86 12.74
CA MET A 91 4.48 23.96 12.54
C MET A 91 4.92 25.34 12.00
N GLY A 92 3.98 26.15 11.49
CA GLY A 92 4.27 27.46 10.89
C GLY A 92 4.98 27.38 9.53
N VAL A 93 4.70 26.34 8.74
CA VAL A 93 5.28 26.10 7.40
C VAL A 93 4.17 25.98 6.37
N GLU A 94 4.54 26.07 5.08
CA GLU A 94 3.57 25.80 4.00
C GLU A 94 3.27 24.31 3.88
N ALA A 95 2.01 23.97 3.57
CA ALA A 95 1.55 22.61 3.41
C ALA A 95 1.81 22.12 1.97
N ASP A 96 2.55 21.05 1.81
CA ASP A 96 2.67 20.32 0.57
C ASP A 96 2.47 18.82 0.87
N ALA A 97 1.32 18.28 0.52
CA ALA A 97 1.01 16.86 0.67
C ALA A 97 1.38 16.04 -0.57
N GLY A 98 1.94 16.68 -1.59
CA GLY A 98 2.19 16.03 -2.87
C GLY A 98 0.92 15.65 -3.63
N GLU A 99 1.07 15.03 -4.78
CA GLU A 99 -0.05 14.58 -5.60
C GLU A 99 -0.72 13.34 -4.98
N LYS A 100 -2.08 13.36 -4.89
CA LYS A 100 -2.87 12.21 -4.43
C LYS A 100 -2.54 10.98 -5.28
N GLN A 101 -2.17 9.90 -4.64
CA GLN A 101 -1.88 8.62 -5.30
C GLN A 101 -2.94 7.58 -4.98
N VAL A 102 -3.00 6.53 -5.81
CA VAL A 102 -3.84 5.34 -5.60
C VAL A 102 -3.10 4.09 -6.03
N ALA A 103 -3.42 2.97 -5.42
CA ALA A 103 -2.91 1.68 -5.85
C ALA A 103 -3.54 1.29 -7.21
N PHE A 104 -2.74 0.71 -8.07
CA PHE A 104 -3.17 0.22 -9.38
C PHE A 104 -2.62 -1.18 -9.63
N VAL A 105 -3.48 -2.09 -10.13
CA VAL A 105 -3.11 -3.49 -10.41
C VAL A 105 -2.77 -3.65 -11.89
N LYS A 106 -1.53 -3.97 -12.18
CA LYS A 106 -1.00 -4.16 -13.56
C LYS A 106 -1.37 -5.53 -14.13
N CYS A 107 -2.65 -5.87 -14.16
CA CYS A 107 -3.14 -7.11 -14.75
C CYS A 107 -4.60 -6.97 -15.18
N ALA A 108 -4.88 -7.22 -16.47
CA ALA A 108 -6.21 -7.33 -17.04
C ALA A 108 -6.61 -8.80 -17.32
N GLY A 109 -5.77 -9.77 -16.90
CA GLY A 109 -5.97 -11.19 -17.18
C GLY A 109 -6.99 -11.84 -16.24
N THR A 110 -8.25 -11.51 -16.41
CA THR A 110 -9.39 -12.15 -15.75
C THR A 110 -9.52 -13.63 -16.13
N CYS A 111 -10.37 -14.39 -15.45
CA CYS A 111 -10.51 -15.84 -15.68
C CYS A 111 -10.98 -16.17 -17.11
N ASP A 112 -11.71 -15.26 -17.76
CA ASP A 112 -12.14 -15.37 -19.15
C ASP A 112 -11.05 -15.02 -20.17
N LYS A 113 -10.04 -14.23 -19.79
CA LYS A 113 -8.98 -13.73 -20.66
C LYS A 113 -7.65 -14.49 -20.50
N ALA A 114 -7.35 -14.95 -19.31
CA ALA A 114 -6.13 -15.69 -19.01
C ALA A 114 -6.43 -17.19 -18.86
N LYS A 115 -5.68 -18.02 -19.61
CA LYS A 115 -5.81 -19.48 -19.52
C LYS A 115 -5.35 -19.99 -18.16
N SER A 116 -5.98 -21.06 -17.69
CA SER A 116 -5.52 -21.82 -16.53
C SER A 116 -4.72 -23.03 -16.97
N LYS A 117 -3.65 -23.38 -16.24
CA LYS A 117 -2.82 -24.58 -16.47
C LYS A 117 -3.42 -25.80 -15.79
N TYR A 118 -3.96 -25.61 -14.59
CA TYR A 118 -4.50 -26.67 -13.73
C TYR A 118 -5.47 -26.10 -12.73
N LYS A 119 -6.26 -26.99 -12.10
CA LYS A 119 -7.08 -26.63 -10.95
C LYS A 119 -6.21 -26.63 -9.69
N TYR A 120 -6.10 -25.49 -9.04
CA TYR A 120 -5.36 -25.38 -7.79
C TYR A 120 -6.16 -25.96 -6.62
N SER A 121 -5.53 -26.79 -5.80
CA SER A 121 -6.10 -27.43 -4.62
C SER A 121 -5.18 -27.25 -3.41
N GLY A 122 -4.76 -26.03 -3.15
CA GLY A 122 -3.91 -25.67 -2.01
C GLY A 122 -4.54 -24.54 -1.20
N ASN A 123 -3.74 -23.99 -0.29
CA ASN A 123 -4.14 -22.78 0.44
C ASN A 123 -4.35 -21.61 -0.54
N GLU A 124 -5.54 -21.02 -0.53
CA GLU A 124 -5.90 -19.86 -1.36
C GLU A 124 -5.23 -18.58 -0.84
N ASP A 125 -3.93 -18.53 -0.99
CA ASP A 125 -3.04 -17.43 -0.68
C ASP A 125 -2.02 -17.24 -1.81
N CYS A 126 -1.76 -15.96 -2.19
CA CYS A 126 -0.90 -15.68 -3.33
C CYS A 126 0.57 -16.10 -3.08
N VAL A 127 1.04 -15.98 -1.85
CA VAL A 127 2.42 -16.35 -1.48
C VAL A 127 2.59 -17.86 -1.55
N SER A 128 1.66 -18.61 -0.94
CA SER A 128 1.63 -20.07 -0.98
C SER A 128 1.54 -20.61 -2.42
N ALA A 129 0.70 -19.99 -3.24
CA ALA A 129 0.54 -20.40 -4.64
C ALA A 129 1.78 -20.12 -5.50
N MET A 130 2.62 -19.17 -5.13
CA MET A 130 3.89 -18.96 -5.84
C MET A 130 4.94 -20.02 -5.56
N SER A 131 4.84 -20.73 -4.45
CA SER A 131 5.77 -21.81 -4.08
C SER A 131 5.55 -23.10 -4.88
N VAL A 132 4.39 -23.22 -5.57
CA VAL A 132 4.16 -24.39 -6.45
C VAL A 132 4.78 -24.20 -7.82
N PRO A 133 5.14 -25.30 -8.53
CA PRO A 133 5.71 -25.23 -9.86
C PRO A 133 4.84 -24.41 -10.82
N GLY A 134 5.44 -23.42 -11.48
CA GLY A 134 4.76 -22.52 -12.40
C GLY A 134 4.11 -21.29 -11.77
N GLY A 135 4.21 -21.10 -10.45
CA GLY A 135 3.81 -19.84 -9.78
C GLY A 135 2.29 -19.58 -9.75
N GLY A 136 1.49 -20.64 -9.62
CA GLY A 136 0.03 -20.58 -9.52
C GLY A 136 -0.71 -21.09 -10.76
N PRO A 137 -2.05 -21.17 -10.69
CA PRO A 137 -2.88 -21.87 -11.67
C PRO A 137 -2.97 -21.18 -13.04
N LYS A 138 -2.76 -19.87 -13.13
CA LYS A 138 -2.84 -19.14 -14.40
C LYS A 138 -1.63 -19.44 -15.30
N ALA A 139 -1.86 -19.56 -16.60
CA ALA A 139 -0.81 -19.80 -17.58
C ALA A 139 0.18 -18.64 -17.68
N CYS A 140 -0.25 -17.40 -17.46
CA CYS A 140 0.60 -16.23 -17.38
C CYS A 140 1.37 -16.21 -16.05
N SER A 141 2.70 -16.38 -16.07
CA SER A 141 3.55 -16.35 -14.89
C SER A 141 3.60 -14.98 -14.21
N PHE A 142 3.38 -13.93 -14.98
CA PHE A 142 3.40 -12.53 -14.53
C PHE A 142 2.04 -12.02 -14.05
N GLY A 143 0.95 -12.75 -14.29
CA GLY A 143 -0.41 -12.29 -14.01
C GLY A 143 -0.82 -12.45 -12.55
N CYS A 144 -1.86 -11.72 -12.16
CA CYS A 144 -2.46 -11.83 -10.84
C CYS A 144 -2.95 -13.26 -10.56
N THR A 145 -2.57 -13.83 -9.42
CA THR A 145 -2.98 -15.18 -9.00
C THR A 145 -4.47 -15.22 -8.62
N GLY A 146 -5.00 -14.12 -8.07
CA GLY A 146 -6.42 -13.97 -7.76
C GLY A 146 -6.84 -14.50 -6.39
N PHE A 147 -5.92 -14.86 -5.48
CA PHE A 147 -6.25 -15.39 -4.15
C PHE A 147 -6.37 -14.34 -3.04
N GLY A 148 -6.27 -13.05 -3.37
CA GLY A 148 -6.66 -11.97 -2.47
C GLY A 148 -5.74 -11.68 -1.28
N SER A 149 -4.43 -12.05 -1.30
CA SER A 149 -3.51 -11.66 -0.21
C SER A 149 -3.46 -10.14 -0.03
N CYS A 150 -3.58 -9.36 -1.11
CA CYS A 150 -3.69 -7.91 -1.07
C CYS A 150 -5.01 -7.40 -0.47
N VAL A 151 -6.10 -8.17 -0.60
CA VAL A 151 -7.41 -7.85 0.01
C VAL A 151 -7.34 -7.99 1.52
N LYS A 152 -6.72 -9.07 2.01
CA LYS A 152 -6.60 -9.38 3.45
C LYS A 152 -5.84 -8.31 4.24
N VAL A 153 -4.94 -7.55 3.60
CA VAL A 153 -4.13 -6.51 4.25
C VAL A 153 -4.68 -5.10 4.04
N CYS A 154 -5.81 -4.94 3.36
CA CYS A 154 -6.42 -3.64 3.10
C CYS A 154 -7.39 -3.26 4.21
N ASP A 155 -6.97 -2.35 5.10
CA ASP A 155 -7.82 -1.87 6.22
C ASP A 155 -8.95 -0.93 5.74
N PHE A 156 -8.92 -0.50 4.48
CA PHE A 156 -9.83 0.50 3.91
C PHE A 156 -10.90 -0.09 3.00
N ASP A 157 -10.97 -1.42 2.89
CA ASP A 157 -11.89 -2.11 1.96
C ASP A 157 -11.83 -1.55 0.52
N ALA A 158 -10.63 -1.16 0.08
CA ALA A 158 -10.41 -0.51 -1.20
C ALA A 158 -9.96 -1.47 -2.32
N ILE A 159 -9.74 -2.74 -2.03
CA ILE A 159 -9.27 -3.72 -3.02
C ILE A 159 -10.04 -5.03 -2.90
N HIS A 160 -10.53 -5.53 -4.03
CA HIS A 160 -11.33 -6.75 -4.11
C HIS A 160 -10.83 -7.64 -5.24
N VAL A 161 -11.08 -8.94 -5.18
CA VAL A 161 -10.83 -9.86 -6.30
C VAL A 161 -12.11 -10.01 -7.11
N ILE A 162 -12.07 -9.56 -8.36
CA ILE A 162 -13.18 -9.65 -9.29
C ILE A 162 -12.71 -10.47 -10.50
N ASN A 163 -13.44 -11.54 -10.81
CA ASN A 163 -13.13 -12.45 -11.91
C ASN A 163 -11.66 -12.91 -11.93
N GLY A 164 -11.10 -13.22 -10.73
CA GLY A 164 -9.75 -13.74 -10.56
C GLY A 164 -8.62 -12.71 -10.71
N VAL A 165 -8.92 -11.40 -10.68
CA VAL A 165 -7.93 -10.32 -10.66
C VAL A 165 -8.28 -9.34 -9.55
N ALA A 166 -7.26 -8.84 -8.86
CA ALA A 166 -7.47 -7.77 -7.88
C ALA A 166 -7.82 -6.46 -8.60
N VAL A 167 -8.84 -5.76 -8.08
CA VAL A 167 -9.33 -4.47 -8.57
C VAL A 167 -9.35 -3.49 -7.40
N VAL A 168 -8.89 -2.28 -7.62
CA VAL A 168 -8.84 -1.22 -6.60
C VAL A 168 -9.95 -0.22 -6.83
N ASP A 169 -10.70 0.06 -5.76
CA ASP A 169 -11.60 1.21 -5.70
C ASP A 169 -10.74 2.44 -5.37
N LYS A 170 -10.58 3.33 -6.36
CA LYS A 170 -9.75 4.52 -6.25
C LYS A 170 -10.28 5.56 -5.26
N GLU A 171 -11.60 5.56 -4.98
CA GLU A 171 -12.23 6.50 -4.05
C GLU A 171 -11.95 6.12 -2.59
N LYS A 172 -11.93 4.81 -2.30
CA LYS A 172 -11.60 4.28 -0.99
C LYS A 172 -10.10 4.16 -0.73
N CYS A 173 -9.29 4.14 -1.79
CA CYS A 173 -7.85 3.92 -1.68
C CYS A 173 -7.12 5.15 -1.14
N VAL A 174 -6.39 4.97 -0.06
CA VAL A 174 -5.58 6.01 0.62
C VAL A 174 -4.07 5.86 0.35
N ALA A 175 -3.66 5.07 -0.63
CA ALA A 175 -2.26 4.87 -1.03
C ALA A 175 -1.31 4.41 0.10
N CYS A 176 -1.80 3.69 1.11
CA CYS A 176 -0.96 3.25 2.24
C CYS A 176 0.14 2.24 1.88
N GLY A 177 0.15 1.68 0.67
CA GLY A 177 1.20 0.79 0.17
C GLY A 177 1.17 -0.66 0.68
N LYS A 178 0.34 -1.05 1.66
CA LYS A 178 0.29 -2.42 2.20
C LYS A 178 0.08 -3.49 1.13
N CYS A 179 -0.84 -3.25 0.19
CA CYS A 179 -1.11 -4.17 -0.92
C CYS A 179 0.06 -4.27 -1.91
N VAL A 180 0.83 -3.19 -2.09
CA VAL A 180 2.05 -3.16 -2.92
C VAL A 180 3.11 -4.08 -2.32
N ALA A 181 3.39 -3.92 -1.01
CA ALA A 181 4.38 -4.73 -0.28
C ALA A 181 3.98 -6.22 -0.19
N THR A 182 2.66 -6.50 -0.07
CA THR A 182 2.15 -7.87 0.08
C THR A 182 2.09 -8.64 -1.23
N CYS A 183 2.07 -7.97 -2.39
CA CYS A 183 1.93 -8.66 -3.67
C CYS A 183 3.21 -9.41 -4.06
N PRO A 184 3.24 -10.76 -4.04
CA PRO A 184 4.46 -11.52 -4.29
C PRO A 184 4.94 -11.43 -5.75
N LYS A 185 4.07 -10.96 -6.67
CA LYS A 185 4.40 -10.75 -8.09
C LYS A 185 4.66 -9.28 -8.43
N SER A 186 4.69 -8.37 -7.43
CA SER A 186 4.92 -6.94 -7.62
C SER A 186 4.01 -6.31 -8.70
N LEU A 187 2.73 -6.71 -8.69
CA LEU A 187 1.74 -6.29 -9.68
C LEU A 187 1.04 -4.99 -9.32
N ILE A 188 1.19 -4.54 -8.09
CA ILE A 188 0.51 -3.36 -7.58
C ILE A 188 1.53 -2.25 -7.45
N GLU A 189 1.23 -1.09 -7.98
CA GLU A 189 2.03 0.12 -7.86
C GLU A 189 1.16 1.28 -7.43
N LEU A 190 1.78 2.31 -6.85
CA LEU A 190 1.11 3.59 -6.61
C LEU A 190 1.24 4.44 -7.86
N VAL A 191 0.12 5.02 -8.30
CA VAL A 191 0.05 5.89 -9.47
C VAL A 191 -0.70 7.17 -9.11
N PRO A 192 -0.47 8.28 -9.81
CA PRO A 192 -1.25 9.49 -9.60
C PRO A 192 -2.76 9.21 -9.73
N TYR A 193 -3.54 9.74 -8.80
CA TYR A 193 -5.01 9.60 -8.83
C TYR A 193 -5.60 10.17 -10.12
N ALA A 194 -5.08 11.31 -10.56
CA ALA A 194 -5.50 12.00 -11.78
C ALA A 194 -4.99 11.36 -13.07
N ALA A 195 -4.09 10.34 -13.00
CA ALA A 195 -3.55 9.71 -14.21
C ALA A 195 -4.67 9.12 -15.07
N PRO A 196 -4.88 9.65 -16.29
CA PRO A 196 -6.01 9.26 -17.13
C PRO A 196 -5.81 7.88 -17.76
N HIS A 197 -4.55 7.51 -18.04
CA HIS A 197 -4.22 6.26 -18.72
C HIS A 197 -3.20 5.44 -17.94
N LYS A 198 -3.43 4.11 -17.87
CA LYS A 198 -2.61 3.16 -17.11
C LYS A 198 -2.49 1.85 -17.88
N VAL A 199 -1.34 1.19 -17.81
CA VAL A 199 -1.08 -0.08 -18.51
C VAL A 199 -1.43 -1.27 -17.61
N GLN A 200 -2.46 -2.04 -17.97
CA GLN A 200 -2.92 -3.21 -17.20
C GLN A 200 -2.23 -4.52 -17.62
N CYS A 201 -0.92 -4.53 -17.69
CA CYS A 201 -0.15 -5.76 -17.96
C CYS A 201 1.23 -5.67 -17.33
N SER A 202 1.79 -6.82 -16.93
CA SER A 202 3.15 -6.95 -16.39
C SER A 202 3.94 -8.09 -17.08
N SER A 203 3.39 -8.69 -18.15
CA SER A 203 4.07 -9.78 -18.87
C SER A 203 5.32 -9.26 -19.55
N LYS A 204 6.42 -9.95 -19.35
CA LYS A 204 7.70 -9.70 -20.04
C LYS A 204 7.89 -10.57 -21.27
N GLU A 205 6.93 -11.46 -21.53
CA GLU A 205 6.91 -12.30 -22.74
C GLU A 205 6.61 -11.44 -23.98
N PHE A 206 6.91 -12.01 -25.15
CA PHE A 206 6.77 -11.28 -26.40
C PHE A 206 5.75 -11.93 -27.35
N GLY A 207 4.98 -11.11 -28.05
CA GLY A 207 4.19 -11.46 -29.19
C GLY A 207 3.28 -12.66 -29.03
N LYS A 208 3.65 -13.79 -29.68
CA LYS A 208 2.85 -15.02 -29.71
C LYS A 208 2.71 -15.68 -28.36
N ALA A 209 3.80 -15.74 -27.58
CA ALA A 209 3.80 -16.36 -26.24
C ALA A 209 2.78 -15.70 -25.30
N VAL A 210 2.64 -14.38 -25.37
CA VAL A 210 1.61 -13.66 -24.58
C VAL A 210 0.20 -14.06 -25.03
N LYS A 211 -0.07 -14.08 -26.35
CA LYS A 211 -1.41 -14.42 -26.89
C LYS A 211 -1.81 -15.86 -26.59
N GLU A 212 -0.86 -16.76 -26.48
CA GLU A 212 -1.13 -18.16 -26.13
C GLU A 212 -1.67 -18.33 -24.70
N VAL A 213 -1.26 -17.46 -23.77
CA VAL A 213 -1.61 -17.55 -22.34
C VAL A 213 -2.66 -16.55 -21.89
N CYS A 214 -2.78 -15.39 -22.57
CA CYS A 214 -3.70 -14.32 -22.18
C CYS A 214 -4.10 -13.45 -23.37
N SER A 215 -5.42 -13.29 -23.60
CA SER A 215 -5.94 -12.43 -24.66
C SER A 215 -5.78 -10.93 -24.37
N ALA A 216 -5.69 -10.55 -23.09
CA ALA A 216 -5.48 -9.18 -22.60
C ALA A 216 -4.01 -8.92 -22.21
N GLY A 217 -3.05 -9.41 -22.97
CA GLY A 217 -1.63 -9.23 -22.69
C GLY A 217 -0.95 -8.22 -23.59
N CYS A 218 0.02 -7.46 -23.07
CA CYS A 218 0.88 -6.61 -23.88
C CYS A 218 1.79 -7.47 -24.75
N ILE A 219 1.74 -7.29 -26.06
CA ILE A 219 2.56 -8.05 -27.02
C ILE A 219 3.85 -7.33 -27.41
N GLY A 220 4.17 -6.21 -26.79
CA GLY A 220 5.38 -5.45 -27.07
C GLY A 220 5.42 -4.79 -28.48
N CYS A 221 4.28 -4.56 -29.12
CA CYS A 221 4.20 -4.12 -30.52
C CYS A 221 4.64 -2.67 -30.78
N LYS A 222 4.90 -1.90 -29.71
CA LYS A 222 5.33 -0.48 -29.79
C LYS A 222 4.38 0.46 -30.55
N MET A 223 3.11 0.08 -30.77
CA MET A 223 2.15 0.97 -31.43
C MET A 223 1.81 2.20 -30.57
N CYS A 224 1.71 2.01 -29.23
CA CYS A 224 1.46 3.09 -28.30
C CYS A 224 2.57 4.15 -28.27
N THR A 225 3.83 3.75 -28.44
CA THR A 225 4.96 4.71 -28.48
C THR A 225 4.96 5.56 -29.73
N ARG A 226 4.56 4.97 -30.88
CA ARG A 226 4.52 5.69 -32.17
C ARG A 226 3.47 6.79 -32.24
N VAL A 227 2.42 6.69 -31.43
CA VAL A 227 1.31 7.65 -31.43
C VAL A 227 1.35 8.62 -30.26
N CYS A 228 2.35 8.48 -29.37
CA CYS A 228 2.52 9.34 -28.22
C CYS A 228 3.36 10.56 -28.61
N GLU A 229 2.69 11.70 -28.79
CA GLU A 229 3.36 12.96 -29.17
C GLU A 229 4.17 13.58 -28.03
N ALA A 230 3.86 13.20 -26.78
CA ALA A 230 4.54 13.68 -25.58
C ALA A 230 5.74 12.80 -25.16
N ASP A 231 6.07 11.75 -25.92
CA ASP A 231 7.09 10.75 -25.58
C ASP A 231 6.95 10.18 -24.17
N ALA A 232 5.72 10.13 -23.66
CA ALA A 232 5.41 9.66 -22.32
C ALA A 232 5.35 8.13 -22.21
N ILE A 233 5.44 7.39 -23.32
CA ILE A 233 5.32 5.93 -23.33
C ILE A 233 6.59 5.30 -23.88
N ILE A 234 7.18 4.42 -23.09
CA ILE A 234 8.29 3.57 -23.49
C ILE A 234 7.90 2.11 -23.46
N VAL A 235 8.54 1.26 -24.26
CA VAL A 235 8.38 -0.19 -24.20
C VAL A 235 9.72 -0.79 -23.83
N GLU A 236 9.78 -1.29 -22.59
CA GLU A 236 10.94 -1.96 -22.01
C GLU A 236 10.56 -3.38 -21.60
N ASN A 237 11.44 -4.34 -21.80
CA ASN A 237 11.18 -5.75 -21.49
C ASN A 237 9.83 -6.24 -22.05
N ASN A 238 9.51 -5.86 -23.29
CA ASN A 238 8.28 -6.19 -24.01
C ASN A 238 6.98 -5.66 -23.40
N ILE A 239 7.06 -4.75 -22.42
CA ILE A 239 5.90 -4.14 -21.78
C ILE A 239 5.91 -2.62 -21.94
N ALA A 240 4.76 -2.04 -22.22
CA ALA A 240 4.57 -0.59 -22.24
C ALA A 240 4.57 -0.04 -20.80
N LYS A 241 5.21 1.10 -20.60
CA LYS A 241 5.21 1.88 -19.36
C LYS A 241 4.87 3.32 -19.71
N ILE A 242 4.09 3.96 -18.87
CA ILE A 242 3.71 5.38 -19.00
C ILE A 242 4.49 6.19 -17.94
N ASP A 243 5.16 7.23 -18.41
CA ASP A 243 5.71 8.28 -17.57
C ASP A 243 4.60 9.29 -17.30
N TYR A 244 4.05 9.26 -16.09
CA TYR A 244 2.91 10.11 -15.73
C TYR A 244 3.28 11.60 -15.67
N SER A 245 4.55 11.94 -15.48
CA SER A 245 5.02 13.34 -15.48
C SER A 245 4.96 14.00 -16.87
N LYS A 246 5.04 13.18 -17.93
CA LYS A 246 4.99 13.63 -19.33
C LYS A 246 3.63 13.42 -19.99
N CYS A 247 2.78 12.57 -19.39
CA CYS A 247 1.52 12.16 -20.02
C CYS A 247 0.50 13.31 -20.06
N THR A 248 0.07 13.69 -21.25
CA THR A 248 -0.95 14.74 -21.47
C THR A 248 -2.39 14.23 -21.41
N GLY A 249 -2.62 12.93 -21.25
CA GLY A 249 -3.97 12.35 -21.19
C GLY A 249 -4.73 12.27 -22.51
N CYS A 250 -4.07 12.39 -23.65
CA CYS A 250 -4.74 12.50 -24.97
C CYS A 250 -5.46 11.22 -25.46
N GLY A 251 -5.26 10.06 -24.85
CA GLY A 251 -5.96 8.80 -25.16
C GLY A 251 -5.52 8.04 -26.41
N LYS A 252 -4.71 8.62 -27.30
CA LYS A 252 -4.29 8.01 -28.56
C LYS A 252 -3.67 6.62 -28.39
N CYS A 253 -2.92 6.41 -27.30
CA CYS A 253 -2.28 5.14 -26.98
C CYS A 253 -3.30 4.05 -26.60
N ALA A 254 -4.38 4.40 -25.91
CA ALA A 254 -5.45 3.48 -25.54
C ALA A 254 -6.25 3.03 -26.78
N GLU A 255 -6.60 3.97 -27.65
CA GLU A 255 -7.31 3.69 -28.90
C GLU A 255 -6.52 2.77 -29.84
N LYS A 256 -5.23 3.00 -29.98
CA LYS A 256 -4.35 2.23 -30.88
C LYS A 256 -3.85 0.92 -30.28
N CYS A 257 -4.13 0.64 -29.01
CA CYS A 257 -3.69 -0.60 -28.37
C CYS A 257 -4.49 -1.81 -28.86
N PRO A 258 -3.89 -2.76 -29.60
CA PRO A 258 -4.61 -3.92 -30.14
C PRO A 258 -5.10 -4.89 -29.06
N ALA A 259 -4.46 -4.90 -27.90
CA ALA A 259 -4.84 -5.73 -26.75
C ALA A 259 -5.77 -4.99 -25.77
N LYS A 260 -6.07 -3.69 -26.00
CA LYS A 260 -6.90 -2.84 -25.16
C LYS A 260 -6.55 -2.92 -23.66
N ILE A 261 -5.23 -2.87 -23.36
CA ILE A 261 -4.71 -2.96 -21.99
C ILE A 261 -4.25 -1.60 -21.44
N ILE A 262 -4.42 -0.55 -22.20
CA ILE A 262 -4.23 0.82 -21.74
C ILE A 262 -5.64 1.38 -21.49
N LEU A 263 -5.91 1.68 -20.22
CA LEU A 263 -7.19 2.26 -19.77
C LEU A 263 -7.16 3.76 -19.95
#